data_25abd114dfbb4d060a2ee588dde64179
#
_entry.id   25abd114dfbb4d060a2ee588dde64179
#
_cell.length_a   1.000
_cell.length_b   1.000
_cell.length_c   1.000
_cell.angle_alpha   90.00
_cell.angle_beta   90.00
_cell.angle_gamma   90.00
#
_symmetry.space_group_name_H-M   'P 1'
#
loop_
_entity.id
_entity.type
_entity.pdbx_description
1 polymer ?
#
loop_
_entity_poly.entity_id
_entity_poly.type
_entity_poly.pdbx_seq_one_letter_code
_entity_poly.pdbx_strand_id
1 'polypeptide(L)'
;CDSEAVTISGSTVIITDEGGFTEITPCLSSAAPKDCKFRLEVDEKVLEEYNEKQSTGFVTLPEGQYEIPNEIIIKKGEYTADPVKVNIKPLTEDMIGETYALPLRLVSEDGVVQTMPQTSAFVITTEAITTSTLPQFNGAPMLRSAMPNGPETYNEYTIEVKFQVENMYNRDRAVFVNRGDNSNFVLLRFEDPQSDNNDHKAHSLVQIVGRNRL
;
A
#
# COMPACT_ATOMS: atom_id res chain seq x y z
N CYS A 1 -9.28 9.49 33.59
CA CYS A 1 -8.70 10.34 32.53
C CYS A 1 -8.19 9.39 31.46
N ASP A 2 -9.02 9.14 30.48
CA ASP A 2 -8.61 8.38 29.31
C ASP A 2 -7.62 9.26 28.54
N SER A 3 -6.37 8.82 28.47
CA SER A 3 -5.37 9.44 27.60
C SER A 3 -5.84 9.13 26.18
N GLU A 4 -6.38 10.12 25.48
CA GLU A 4 -6.57 10.02 24.05
C GLU A 4 -5.23 9.62 23.44
N ALA A 5 -5.18 8.44 22.83
CA ALA A 5 -3.98 7.96 22.16
C ALA A 5 -3.68 8.94 21.02
N VAL A 6 -2.60 9.70 21.18
CA VAL A 6 -2.17 10.61 20.11
C VAL A 6 -1.87 9.78 18.88
N THR A 7 -2.63 10.02 17.82
CA THR A 7 -2.45 9.34 16.54
C THR A 7 -1.20 9.91 15.86
N ILE A 8 -0.30 9.05 15.39
CA ILE A 8 0.83 9.48 14.58
C ILE A 8 0.27 10.06 13.28
N SER A 9 0.67 11.29 12.96
CA SER A 9 0.27 11.94 11.70
C SER A 9 0.87 11.23 10.50
N GLY A 10 0.15 11.18 9.40
CA GLY A 10 0.64 10.54 8.18
C GLY A 10 0.07 11.17 6.92
N SER A 11 0.73 10.95 5.81
CA SER A 11 0.26 11.26 4.47
C SER A 11 0.53 10.09 3.54
N THR A 12 -0.21 10.02 2.43
CA THR A 12 0.02 9.03 1.39
C THR A 12 0.61 9.71 0.15
N VAL A 13 1.69 9.15 -0.36
CA VAL A 13 2.33 9.59 -1.61
C VAL A 13 2.05 8.56 -2.70
N ILE A 14 1.49 9.03 -3.80
CA ILE A 14 1.32 8.23 -5.00
C ILE A 14 2.65 8.23 -5.75
N ILE A 15 3.21 7.04 -5.97
CA ILE A 15 4.48 6.86 -6.68
C ILE A 15 4.20 6.44 -8.10
N THR A 16 4.69 7.25 -9.04
CA THR A 16 4.66 7.01 -10.48
C THR A 16 6.00 6.49 -10.97
N ASP A 17 6.15 6.31 -12.28
CA ASP A 17 7.44 5.98 -12.93
C ASP A 17 8.51 7.08 -12.76
N GLU A 18 8.09 8.29 -12.37
CA GLU A 18 8.99 9.42 -12.05
C GLU A 18 9.22 9.57 -10.54
N GLY A 19 8.60 8.72 -9.72
CA GLY A 19 8.58 8.83 -8.28
C GLY A 19 7.40 9.66 -7.76
N GLY A 20 7.51 10.13 -6.53
CA GLY A 20 6.52 10.95 -5.87
C GLY A 20 7.15 11.89 -4.85
N PHE A 21 6.37 12.81 -4.32
CA PHE A 21 6.82 13.68 -3.24
C PHE A 21 5.68 14.09 -2.34
N THR A 22 6.04 14.52 -1.15
CA THR A 22 5.15 15.24 -0.24
C THR A 22 5.88 16.40 0.39
N GLU A 23 5.14 17.34 0.93
CA GLU A 23 5.69 18.47 1.67
C GLU A 23 5.25 18.38 3.13
N ILE A 24 6.20 18.62 4.03
CA ILE A 24 5.98 18.64 5.48
C ILE A 24 6.32 20.05 5.96
N THR A 25 5.43 20.61 6.77
CA THR A 25 5.66 21.91 7.40
C THR A 25 5.78 21.73 8.91
N PRO A 26 7.00 21.59 9.44
CA PRO A 26 7.21 21.53 10.89
C PRO A 26 6.73 22.80 11.59
N CYS A 27 6.04 22.62 12.70
CA CYS A 27 5.53 23.73 13.50
C CYS A 27 5.81 23.56 15.00
N LEU A 28 5.95 24.69 15.68
CA LEU A 28 6.13 24.77 17.11
C LEU A 28 4.84 25.24 17.79
N SER A 29 4.63 24.84 19.01
CA SER A 29 3.52 25.31 19.85
C SER A 29 3.70 26.76 20.33
N SER A 30 4.92 27.30 20.24
CA SER A 30 5.28 28.68 20.62
C SER A 30 6.29 29.25 19.64
N ALA A 31 6.40 30.57 19.58
CA ALA A 31 7.39 31.22 18.73
C ALA A 31 8.83 30.79 19.11
N ALA A 32 9.63 30.55 18.09
CA ALA A 32 11.02 30.16 18.27
C ALA A 32 11.81 31.24 19.02
N PRO A 33 12.48 30.94 20.13
CA PRO A 33 13.23 31.93 20.94
C PRO A 33 14.49 32.46 20.21
N LYS A 34 15.02 31.66 19.31
CA LYS A 34 16.12 31.97 18.38
C LYS A 34 15.91 31.15 17.11
N ASP A 35 16.83 31.23 16.16
CA ASP A 35 16.84 30.31 15.03
C ASP A 35 17.06 28.89 15.58
N CYS A 36 16.08 28.00 15.38
CA CYS A 36 16.08 26.64 15.87
C CYS A 36 16.33 25.67 14.72
N LYS A 37 17.27 24.77 14.91
CA LYS A 37 17.67 23.78 13.91
C LYS A 37 17.10 22.40 14.22
N PHE A 38 16.57 21.78 13.19
CA PHE A 38 16.00 20.44 13.25
C PHE A 38 16.49 19.61 12.06
N ARG A 39 16.43 18.30 12.22
CA ARG A 39 16.61 17.34 11.14
C ARG A 39 15.50 16.29 11.16
N LEU A 40 15.28 15.64 10.05
CA LEU A 40 14.43 14.46 9.96
C LEU A 40 15.32 13.21 10.06
N GLU A 41 14.89 12.26 10.87
CA GLU A 41 15.51 10.94 10.98
C GLU A 41 14.47 9.87 10.67
N VAL A 42 14.91 8.78 10.01
CA VAL A 42 14.08 7.59 9.88
C VAL A 42 14.08 6.83 11.19
N ASP A 43 12.90 6.54 11.72
CA ASP A 43 12.72 5.86 12.99
C ASP A 43 11.75 4.68 12.83
N GLU A 44 12.30 3.46 12.77
CA GLU A 44 11.52 2.23 12.59
C GLU A 44 10.50 1.99 13.70
N LYS A 45 10.76 2.46 14.92
CA LYS A 45 9.80 2.33 16.03
C LYS A 45 8.51 3.11 15.77
N VAL A 46 8.61 4.22 15.04
CA VAL A 46 7.44 4.99 14.60
C VAL A 46 6.58 4.16 13.65
N LEU A 47 7.20 3.37 12.76
CA LEU A 47 6.47 2.50 11.86
C LEU A 47 5.85 1.30 12.58
N GLU A 48 6.57 0.70 13.52
CA GLU A 48 6.03 -0.39 14.34
C GLU A 48 4.78 0.07 15.10
N GLU A 49 4.84 1.22 15.78
CA GLU A 49 3.69 1.80 16.47
C GLU A 49 2.53 2.15 15.52
N TYR A 50 2.85 2.65 14.33
CA TYR A 50 1.85 2.97 13.31
C TYR A 50 1.15 1.71 12.81
N ASN A 51 1.91 0.69 12.43
CA ASN A 51 1.39 -0.59 11.96
C ASN A 51 0.49 -1.26 13.01
N GLU A 52 0.91 -1.25 14.28
CA GLU A 52 0.12 -1.81 15.38
C GLU A 52 -1.22 -1.06 15.54
N LYS A 53 -1.19 0.27 15.55
CA LYS A 53 -2.38 1.10 15.75
C LYS A 53 -3.35 1.05 14.58
N GLN A 54 -2.83 0.98 13.36
CA GLN A 54 -3.63 0.98 12.13
C GLN A 54 -3.95 -0.43 11.61
N SER A 55 -3.40 -1.46 12.26
CA SER A 55 -3.51 -2.86 11.80
C SER A 55 -3.01 -3.03 10.35
N THR A 56 -1.87 -2.40 10.05
CA THR A 56 -1.21 -2.44 8.74
C THR A 56 0.10 -3.21 8.82
N GLY A 57 0.70 -3.52 7.67
CA GLY A 57 1.96 -4.25 7.57
C GLY A 57 2.98 -3.54 6.69
N PHE A 58 3.08 -2.21 6.78
CA PHE A 58 4.06 -1.47 5.99
C PHE A 58 5.49 -1.84 6.38
N VAL A 59 6.35 -1.87 5.36
CA VAL A 59 7.80 -2.06 5.49
C VAL A 59 8.49 -0.71 5.29
N THR A 60 9.57 -0.46 6.03
CA THR A 60 10.34 0.78 5.86
C THR A 60 10.95 0.86 4.45
N LEU A 61 10.79 2.00 3.79
CA LEU A 61 11.46 2.27 2.52
C LEU A 61 12.98 2.10 2.67
N PRO A 62 13.65 1.33 1.79
CA PRO A 62 15.09 1.15 1.82
C PRO A 62 15.86 2.47 1.70
N GLU A 63 17.01 2.54 2.34
CA GLU A 63 17.93 3.67 2.19
C GLU A 63 18.29 3.87 0.71
N GLY A 64 18.26 5.12 0.26
CA GLY A 64 18.49 5.46 -1.14
C GLY A 64 17.23 5.55 -2.00
N GLN A 65 16.06 5.07 -1.52
CA GLN A 65 14.78 5.22 -2.20
C GLN A 65 14.05 6.53 -1.87
N TYR A 66 14.58 7.31 -0.96
CA TYR A 66 14.02 8.60 -0.56
C TYR A 66 15.10 9.67 -0.40
N GLU A 67 14.68 10.92 -0.45
CA GLU A 67 15.50 12.08 -0.17
C GLU A 67 14.76 12.98 0.82
N ILE A 68 15.40 13.20 1.96
CA ILE A 68 14.92 14.10 3.01
C ILE A 68 15.87 15.28 3.16
N PRO A 69 15.41 16.46 3.58
CA PRO A 69 16.27 17.60 3.78
C PRO A 69 17.26 17.34 4.94
N ASN A 70 18.48 17.81 4.77
CA ASN A 70 19.52 17.66 5.78
C ASN A 70 19.32 18.57 7.00
N GLU A 71 18.73 19.74 6.79
CA GLU A 71 18.51 20.74 7.85
C GLU A 71 17.16 21.44 7.64
N ILE A 72 16.48 21.71 8.73
CA ILE A 72 15.24 22.48 8.78
C ILE A 72 15.44 23.58 9.81
N ILE A 73 15.13 24.82 9.44
CA ILE A 73 15.30 25.97 10.32
C ILE A 73 13.95 26.65 10.54
N ILE A 74 13.59 26.83 11.81
CA ILE A 74 12.52 27.73 12.23
C ILE A 74 13.16 29.00 12.75
N LYS A 75 12.95 30.11 12.07
CA LYS A 75 13.58 31.38 12.40
C LYS A 75 13.03 31.96 13.70
N LYS A 76 13.86 32.76 14.36
CA LYS A 76 13.48 33.45 15.59
C LYS A 76 12.16 34.24 15.40
N GLY A 77 11.23 33.98 16.32
CA GLY A 77 9.91 34.61 16.32
C GLY A 77 8.87 33.94 15.46
N GLU A 78 9.27 32.98 14.60
CA GLU A 78 8.37 32.21 13.77
C GLU A 78 7.85 30.97 14.53
N TYR A 79 6.71 30.46 14.06
CA TYR A 79 6.07 29.24 14.58
C TYR A 79 6.29 28.04 13.67
N THR A 80 6.61 28.28 12.40
CA THR A 80 6.70 27.26 11.36
C THR A 80 8.01 27.39 10.58
N ALA A 81 8.51 26.26 10.10
CA ALA A 81 9.52 26.26 9.04
C ALA A 81 8.88 26.54 7.67
N ASP A 82 9.70 26.84 6.69
CA ASP A 82 9.29 26.73 5.30
C ASP A 82 8.92 25.26 5.00
N PRO A 83 7.96 24.99 4.09
CA PRO A 83 7.64 23.64 3.68
C PRO A 83 8.89 22.90 3.17
N VAL A 84 9.12 21.70 3.70
CA VAL A 84 10.24 20.86 3.29
C VAL A 84 9.74 19.71 2.45
N LYS A 85 10.39 19.52 1.31
CA LYS A 85 10.03 18.48 0.35
C LYS A 85 10.72 17.18 0.69
N VAL A 86 9.94 16.11 0.76
CA VAL A 86 10.42 14.73 0.86
C VAL A 86 10.14 14.05 -0.48
N ASN A 87 11.18 13.66 -1.18
CA ASN A 87 11.07 12.96 -2.46
C ASN A 87 11.19 11.45 -2.23
N ILE A 88 10.40 10.69 -2.96
CA ILE A 88 10.46 9.22 -3.01
C ILE A 88 10.69 8.82 -4.45
N LYS A 89 11.73 8.03 -4.68
CA LYS A 89 12.08 7.53 -6.01
C LYS A 89 11.09 6.48 -6.49
N PRO A 90 11.03 6.21 -7.80
CA PRO A 90 10.25 5.10 -8.34
C PRO A 90 10.60 3.79 -7.64
N LEU A 91 9.59 2.96 -7.39
CA LEU A 91 9.83 1.61 -6.87
C LEU A 91 10.49 0.74 -7.95
N THR A 92 11.47 -0.04 -7.56
CA THR A 92 12.15 -1.00 -8.43
C THR A 92 11.34 -2.29 -8.55
N GLU A 93 11.61 -3.12 -9.57
CA GLU A 93 10.86 -4.35 -9.82
C GLU A 93 10.88 -5.33 -8.63
N ASP A 94 11.97 -5.38 -7.90
CA ASP A 94 12.15 -6.21 -6.70
C ASP A 94 11.36 -5.70 -5.48
N MET A 95 10.86 -4.48 -5.54
CA MET A 95 10.00 -3.89 -4.50
C MET A 95 8.51 -4.09 -4.78
N ILE A 96 8.16 -4.62 -5.95
CA ILE A 96 6.75 -4.85 -6.31
C ILE A 96 6.17 -5.99 -5.46
N GLY A 97 5.03 -5.74 -4.85
CA GLY A 97 4.32 -6.73 -4.02
C GLY A 97 4.34 -6.43 -2.53
N GLU A 98 5.24 -5.55 -2.09
CA GLU A 98 5.28 -5.05 -0.72
C GLU A 98 4.68 -3.64 -0.63
N THR A 99 4.21 -3.30 0.55
CA THR A 99 3.70 -1.96 0.85
C THR A 99 4.70 -1.22 1.72
N TYR A 100 5.17 -0.08 1.23
CA TYR A 100 6.22 0.67 1.89
C TYR A 100 5.71 1.92 2.59
N ALA A 101 6.43 2.32 3.64
CA ALA A 101 6.24 3.60 4.28
C ALA A 101 7.58 4.19 4.73
N LEU A 102 7.64 5.51 4.85
CA LEU A 102 8.79 6.23 5.38
C LEU A 102 8.42 6.83 6.73
N PRO A 103 8.84 6.20 7.83
CA PRO A 103 8.64 6.73 9.18
C PRO A 103 9.69 7.80 9.49
N LEU A 104 9.25 8.99 9.83
CA LEU A 104 10.12 10.13 10.11
C LEU A 104 9.90 10.64 11.52
N ARG A 105 10.98 11.10 12.12
CA ARG A 105 10.98 11.83 13.39
C ARG A 105 11.72 13.15 13.22
N LEU A 106 11.11 14.22 13.69
CA LEU A 106 11.73 15.53 13.78
C LEU A 106 12.57 15.60 15.06
N VAL A 107 13.85 15.85 14.92
CA VAL A 107 14.82 15.92 16.01
C VAL A 107 15.41 17.32 16.09
N SER A 108 15.43 17.91 17.30
CA SER A 108 16.10 19.18 17.56
C SER A 108 17.61 18.97 17.65
N GLU A 109 18.37 19.72 16.86
CA GLU A 109 19.85 19.61 16.87
C GLU A 109 20.50 20.45 17.95
N ASP A 110 19.91 21.56 18.29
CA ASP A 110 20.50 22.52 19.25
C ASP A 110 19.94 22.37 20.67
N GLY A 111 18.98 21.45 20.87
CA GLY A 111 18.38 21.16 22.17
C GLY A 111 17.58 22.31 22.80
N VAL A 112 17.35 23.37 22.05
CA VAL A 112 16.61 24.56 22.51
C VAL A 112 15.12 24.28 22.61
N VAL A 113 14.61 23.51 21.69
CA VAL A 113 13.22 23.07 21.66
C VAL A 113 13.16 21.59 21.97
N GLN A 114 12.37 21.21 22.95
CA GLN A 114 12.11 19.81 23.23
C GLN A 114 11.01 19.29 22.28
N THR A 115 11.34 18.25 21.55
CA THR A 115 10.36 17.54 20.71
C THR A 115 9.66 16.47 21.52
N MET A 116 8.34 16.44 21.45
CA MET A 116 7.55 15.38 22.09
C MET A 116 7.50 14.16 21.16
N PRO A 117 7.74 12.94 21.66
CA PRO A 117 7.77 11.73 20.83
C PRO A 117 6.53 11.56 19.96
N GLN A 118 5.34 11.88 20.49
CA GLN A 118 4.07 11.67 19.82
C GLN A 118 3.77 12.70 18.71
N THR A 119 4.27 13.94 18.85
CA THR A 119 3.98 15.03 17.89
C THR A 119 5.14 15.30 16.94
N SER A 120 6.31 14.70 17.18
CA SER A 120 7.47 14.79 16.31
C SER A 120 7.55 13.64 15.29
N ALA A 121 6.65 12.67 15.38
CA ALA A 121 6.60 11.50 14.50
C ALA A 121 5.62 11.73 13.35
N PHE A 122 6.01 11.26 12.17
CA PHE A 122 5.21 11.36 10.95
C PHE A 122 5.47 10.15 10.06
N VAL A 123 4.43 9.58 9.45
CA VAL A 123 4.56 8.43 8.55
C VAL A 123 4.08 8.80 7.17
N ILE A 124 4.93 8.62 6.17
CA ILE A 124 4.58 8.78 4.76
C ILE A 124 4.34 7.37 4.20
N THR A 125 3.10 7.02 3.96
CA THR A 125 2.76 5.76 3.27
C THR A 125 2.87 5.93 1.77
N THR A 126 3.23 4.86 1.06
CA THR A 126 3.36 4.89 -0.39
C THR A 126 2.25 4.08 -1.04
N GLU A 127 1.73 4.59 -2.13
CA GLU A 127 0.83 3.89 -3.03
C GLU A 127 1.44 3.91 -4.44
N ALA A 128 1.86 2.75 -4.93
CA ALA A 128 2.46 2.65 -6.25
C ALA A 128 1.37 2.52 -7.32
N ILE A 129 1.42 3.39 -8.33
CA ILE A 129 0.68 3.17 -9.57
C ILE A 129 1.56 2.28 -10.45
N THR A 130 1.30 0.99 -10.43
CA THR A 130 1.91 0.08 -11.40
C THR A 130 1.06 0.05 -12.66
N THR A 131 1.61 0.60 -13.74
CA THR A 131 1.02 0.41 -15.08
C THR A 131 1.47 -0.94 -15.59
N SER A 132 0.64 -1.95 -15.43
CA SER A 132 0.91 -3.26 -16.04
C SER A 132 0.15 -3.37 -17.35
N THR A 133 0.82 -3.89 -18.38
CA THR A 133 0.14 -4.29 -19.61
C THR A 133 -0.67 -5.55 -19.31
N LEU A 134 -1.97 -5.41 -19.26
CA LEU A 134 -2.86 -6.55 -19.08
C LEU A 134 -3.14 -7.20 -20.44
N PRO A 135 -3.07 -8.54 -20.53
CA PRO A 135 -3.50 -9.22 -21.74
C PRO A 135 -5.01 -9.01 -21.94
N GLN A 136 -5.37 -8.51 -23.12
CA GLN A 136 -6.77 -8.42 -23.53
C GLN A 136 -7.16 -9.70 -24.27
N PHE A 137 -8.21 -10.34 -23.83
CA PHE A 137 -8.72 -11.55 -24.44
C PHE A 137 -10.00 -11.25 -25.21
N ASN A 138 -9.96 -11.53 -26.52
CA ASN A 138 -11.14 -11.51 -27.39
C ASN A 138 -11.57 -12.95 -27.69
N GLY A 139 -12.77 -13.30 -27.31
CA GLY A 139 -13.29 -14.67 -27.47
C GLY A 139 -13.10 -15.54 -26.23
N ALA A 140 -12.66 -16.77 -26.39
CA ALA A 140 -12.46 -17.75 -25.33
C ALA A 140 -10.99 -18.24 -25.22
N PRO A 141 -9.97 -17.39 -25.27
CA PRO A 141 -8.62 -17.81 -25.01
C PRO A 141 -8.43 -18.17 -23.54
N MET A 142 -7.53 -19.09 -23.30
CA MET A 142 -7.15 -19.51 -21.95
C MET A 142 -5.64 -19.40 -21.79
N LEU A 143 -5.22 -18.63 -20.79
CA LEU A 143 -3.83 -18.69 -20.33
C LEU A 143 -3.67 -19.95 -19.49
N ARG A 144 -2.67 -20.75 -19.85
CA ARG A 144 -2.26 -21.90 -19.05
C ARG A 144 -0.83 -21.68 -18.61
N SER A 145 -0.61 -21.79 -17.31
CA SER A 145 0.72 -21.80 -16.74
C SER A 145 0.89 -23.08 -15.94
N ALA A 146 2.02 -23.73 -16.12
CA ALA A 146 2.45 -24.80 -15.21
C ALA A 146 3.14 -24.18 -14.01
N MET A 147 2.98 -24.74 -12.83
CA MET A 147 3.76 -24.38 -11.66
C MET A 147 5.26 -24.62 -11.97
N PRO A 148 6.15 -23.65 -11.73
CA PRO A 148 7.58 -23.77 -12.09
C PRO A 148 8.26 -24.97 -11.42
N ASN A 149 7.84 -25.32 -10.22
CA ASN A 149 8.42 -26.39 -9.41
C ASN A 149 7.57 -27.68 -9.38
N GLY A 150 6.58 -27.79 -10.28
CA GLY A 150 5.65 -28.92 -10.29
C GLY A 150 4.47 -28.74 -9.32
N PRO A 151 3.65 -29.79 -9.15
CA PRO A 151 2.51 -29.73 -8.24
C PRO A 151 2.97 -29.69 -6.79
N GLU A 152 2.60 -28.62 -6.11
CA GLU A 152 2.85 -28.44 -4.68
C GLU A 152 1.53 -28.51 -3.91
N THR A 153 1.60 -29.01 -2.68
CA THR A 153 0.45 -29.04 -1.79
C THR A 153 0.60 -27.90 -0.77
N TYR A 154 -0.35 -27.00 -0.77
CA TYR A 154 -0.40 -25.90 0.18
C TYR A 154 -1.52 -26.14 1.19
N ASN A 155 -1.23 -25.96 2.47
CA ASN A 155 -2.24 -26.03 3.53
C ASN A 155 -3.05 -24.75 3.63
N GLU A 156 -2.40 -23.63 3.32
CA GLU A 156 -3.00 -22.30 3.33
C GLU A 156 -2.53 -21.53 2.08
N TYR A 157 -3.45 -20.84 1.42
CA TYR A 157 -3.12 -20.02 0.27
C TYR A 157 -4.16 -18.91 0.07
N THR A 158 -3.71 -17.83 -0.53
CA THR A 158 -4.57 -16.73 -0.98
C THR A 158 -4.52 -16.65 -2.51
N ILE A 159 -5.67 -16.47 -3.13
CA ILE A 159 -5.77 -16.25 -4.56
C ILE A 159 -6.29 -14.83 -4.77
N GLU A 160 -5.48 -13.99 -5.40
CA GLU A 160 -5.87 -12.65 -5.80
C GLU A 160 -5.89 -12.56 -7.32
N VAL A 161 -6.99 -12.13 -7.88
CA VAL A 161 -7.16 -11.93 -9.32
C VAL A 161 -7.78 -10.57 -9.56
N LYS A 162 -7.04 -9.69 -10.24
CA LYS A 162 -7.52 -8.37 -10.65
C LYS A 162 -7.81 -8.40 -12.15
N PHE A 163 -9.04 -8.08 -12.52
CA PHE A 163 -9.46 -8.12 -13.92
C PHE A 163 -10.53 -7.06 -14.21
N GLN A 164 -10.65 -6.70 -15.47
CA GLN A 164 -11.71 -5.84 -15.98
C GLN A 164 -12.50 -6.61 -17.05
N VAL A 165 -13.83 -6.55 -16.96
CA VAL A 165 -14.72 -7.17 -17.92
C VAL A 165 -15.42 -6.06 -18.71
N GLU A 166 -15.21 -6.01 -20.01
CA GLU A 166 -15.85 -5.02 -20.88
C GLU A 166 -17.29 -5.40 -21.24
N ASN A 167 -17.53 -6.69 -21.49
CA ASN A 167 -18.84 -7.22 -21.85
C ASN A 167 -19.11 -8.56 -21.18
N MET A 168 -20.17 -8.64 -20.41
CA MET A 168 -20.66 -9.89 -19.85
C MET A 168 -21.74 -10.46 -20.77
N TYR A 169 -21.37 -11.42 -21.61
CA TYR A 169 -22.31 -12.16 -22.44
C TYR A 169 -22.57 -13.55 -21.86
N ASN A 170 -23.82 -13.94 -21.98
CA ASN A 170 -24.45 -15.22 -21.72
C ASN A 170 -23.50 -16.43 -21.65
N ARG A 171 -23.17 -16.89 -20.50
CA ARG A 171 -22.63 -18.18 -19.99
C ARG A 171 -21.55 -18.01 -18.96
N ASP A 172 -21.39 -19.02 -18.14
CA ASP A 172 -20.34 -19.17 -17.15
C ASP A 172 -18.97 -18.76 -17.69
N ARG A 173 -18.37 -17.78 -17.09
CA ARG A 173 -17.03 -17.29 -17.44
C ARG A 173 -16.08 -17.56 -16.29
N ALA A 174 -15.20 -18.53 -16.47
CA ALA A 174 -14.14 -18.78 -15.51
C ALA A 174 -13.07 -17.68 -15.62
N VAL A 175 -12.77 -17.08 -14.48
CA VAL A 175 -11.69 -16.10 -14.33
C VAL A 175 -10.41 -16.80 -13.94
N PHE A 176 -10.52 -17.77 -13.03
CA PHE A 176 -9.42 -18.57 -12.56
C PHE A 176 -9.87 -20.01 -12.35
N VAL A 177 -9.05 -20.94 -12.80
CA VAL A 177 -9.24 -22.38 -12.54
C VAL A 177 -7.90 -22.98 -12.18
N ASN A 178 -7.78 -23.46 -10.97
CA ASN A 178 -6.72 -24.38 -10.61
C ASN A 178 -7.29 -25.81 -10.68
N ARG A 179 -6.77 -26.61 -11.59
CA ARG A 179 -7.24 -27.97 -11.82
C ARG A 179 -6.08 -28.94 -11.60
N GLY A 180 -6.13 -29.64 -10.46
CA GLY A 180 -5.27 -30.78 -10.22
C GLY A 180 -5.76 -32.02 -10.99
N ASP A 181 -6.21 -33.00 -10.28
CA ASP A 181 -6.95 -34.13 -10.84
C ASP A 181 -8.45 -33.76 -11.02
N ASN A 182 -9.23 -34.70 -11.55
CA ASN A 182 -10.67 -34.47 -11.79
C ASN A 182 -11.51 -34.29 -10.50
N SER A 183 -10.89 -34.39 -9.33
CA SER A 183 -11.55 -34.38 -8.02
C SER A 183 -11.29 -33.09 -7.24
N ASN A 184 -10.14 -32.45 -7.45
CA ASN A 184 -9.70 -31.29 -6.68
C ASN A 184 -9.50 -30.09 -7.61
N PHE A 185 -10.35 -29.09 -7.48
CA PHE A 185 -10.19 -27.85 -8.22
C PHE A 185 -10.69 -26.65 -7.42
N VAL A 186 -10.13 -25.51 -7.69
CA VAL A 186 -10.66 -24.21 -7.29
C VAL A 186 -11.08 -23.48 -8.55
N LEU A 187 -12.30 -23.01 -8.58
CA LEU A 187 -12.87 -22.27 -9.69
C LEU A 187 -13.44 -20.94 -9.19
N LEU A 188 -12.96 -19.87 -9.79
CA LEU A 188 -13.55 -18.55 -9.67
C LEU A 188 -14.23 -18.23 -11.01
N ARG A 189 -15.54 -18.04 -11.00
CA ARG A 189 -16.31 -17.75 -12.22
C ARG A 189 -17.42 -16.74 -11.97
N PHE A 190 -17.88 -16.13 -13.05
CA PHE A 190 -19.18 -15.47 -13.06
C PHE A 190 -20.26 -16.52 -13.33
N GLU A 191 -21.26 -16.53 -12.48
CA GLU A 191 -22.40 -17.44 -12.63
C GLU A 191 -23.27 -17.01 -13.80
N ASP A 192 -23.67 -17.99 -14.61
CA ASP A 192 -24.79 -17.82 -15.55
C ASP A 192 -26.09 -17.99 -14.75
N PRO A 193 -27.00 -17.02 -14.74
CA PRO A 193 -28.33 -17.27 -14.25
C PRO A 193 -28.93 -18.35 -15.14
N GLN A 194 -28.98 -19.56 -14.60
CA GLN A 194 -29.72 -20.63 -15.30
C GLN A 194 -31.14 -20.16 -15.56
N SER A 195 -31.34 -19.75 -16.75
CA SER A 195 -32.54 -19.74 -17.53
C SER A 195 -33.85 -19.99 -16.80
N ASP A 196 -34.31 -19.09 -16.03
CA ASP A 196 -35.74 -18.92 -15.91
C ASP A 196 -36.00 -17.43 -15.79
N ASN A 197 -36.33 -16.86 -16.92
CA ASN A 197 -36.79 -15.50 -17.06
C ASN A 197 -35.74 -14.39 -17.15
N ASN A 198 -35.21 -14.15 -18.33
CA ASN A 198 -34.89 -12.83 -18.90
C ASN A 198 -34.41 -11.70 -17.94
N ASP A 199 -34.00 -12.00 -16.75
CA ASP A 199 -33.52 -11.00 -15.84
C ASP A 199 -31.99 -10.97 -15.85
N HIS A 200 -31.45 -10.13 -16.73
CA HIS A 200 -30.02 -9.90 -16.94
C HIS A 200 -29.26 -9.35 -15.71
N LYS A 201 -29.89 -9.31 -14.55
CA LYS A 201 -29.31 -8.76 -13.32
C LYS A 201 -28.36 -9.72 -12.57
N ALA A 202 -28.35 -10.99 -12.94
CA ALA A 202 -27.56 -11.99 -12.22
C ALA A 202 -26.10 -12.13 -12.69
N HIS A 203 -25.66 -11.38 -13.69
CA HIS A 203 -24.29 -11.39 -14.20
C HIS A 203 -23.22 -10.81 -13.27
N SER A 204 -23.61 -10.36 -12.09
CA SER A 204 -22.70 -9.79 -11.08
C SER A 204 -22.33 -10.76 -9.95
N LEU A 205 -22.80 -12.00 -10.01
CA LEU A 205 -22.46 -12.99 -8.97
C LEU A 205 -21.14 -13.67 -9.27
N VAL A 206 -20.19 -13.56 -8.32
CA VAL A 206 -18.93 -14.30 -8.34
C VAL A 206 -19.14 -15.58 -7.55
N GLN A 207 -18.97 -16.71 -8.20
CA GLN A 207 -19.04 -18.02 -7.56
C GLN A 207 -17.62 -18.56 -7.31
N ILE A 208 -17.34 -18.94 -6.08
CA ILE A 208 -16.14 -19.68 -5.71
C ILE A 208 -16.55 -21.12 -5.44
N VAL A 209 -16.02 -22.03 -6.23
CA VAL A 209 -16.29 -23.47 -6.06
C VAL A 209 -14.98 -24.16 -5.70
N GLY A 210 -14.93 -24.74 -4.52
CA GLY A 210 -13.88 -25.67 -4.11
C GLY A 210 -14.46 -27.07 -3.98
N ARG A 211 -13.80 -28.08 -4.56
CA ARG A 211 -14.12 -29.49 -4.34
C ARG A 211 -12.90 -30.18 -3.77
N ASN A 212 -12.99 -30.54 -2.49
CA ASN A 212 -12.13 -31.53 -1.88
C ASN A 212 -12.93 -32.83 -1.78
N ARG A 213 -12.45 -33.90 -2.37
CA ARG A 213 -12.83 -35.25 -1.93
C ARG A 213 -11.77 -35.70 -0.94
N LEU A 214 -12.17 -35.82 0.31
CA LEU A 214 -11.44 -36.58 1.34
C LEU A 214 -11.37 -38.02 0.93
#